data_7b49e91a474a7d9a7b4c6c5a99dca47a
#
_entry.id   7b49e91a474a7d9a7b4c6c5a99dca47a
#
_cell.length_a   1.000
_cell.length_b   1.000
_cell.length_c   1.000
_cell.angle_alpha   90.00
_cell.angle_beta   90.00
_cell.angle_gamma   90.00
#
_symmetry.space_group_name_H-M   'P 1'
#
loop_
_entity.id
_entity.type
_entity.pdbx_description
1 polymer ?
#
loop_
_entity_poly.entity_id
_entity_poly.type
_entity_poly.pdbx_seq_one_letter_code
_entity_poly.pdbx_strand_id
1 'polypeptide(L)'
;MIIALASPPIAVSLDDGLEQVRAMMAEAAAQGAGIICFPEAYLPGLRGTGNDVPPFDAGDEAKVLKAVAGWARSSRIATILGVEHVTDDGRQIAAVVINGDGAMQGIQAKCQLDPSEEQYYVPGHTRQLFQVHGVPFGIAICHEAFRYPETVRWAATRGARIVFHPHQTGGDHAGTTPAHWGDPAAPYYEKAVMCRALENTIYIASVNYALARPESATCIVTPSGTCLASLPYGEEGLLLHEINLECATGLLATRYAPERYPA
;
A
#
# COMPACT_ATOMS: atom_id res chain seq x y z
N MET A 1 7.18 6.40 15.65
CA MET A 1 6.42 7.12 14.62
C MET A 1 5.07 6.44 14.46
N ILE A 2 3.98 7.20 14.56
CA ILE A 2 2.63 6.65 14.33
C ILE A 2 2.36 6.61 12.84
N ILE A 3 1.95 5.45 12.33
CA ILE A 3 1.48 5.24 10.96
C ILE A 3 0.01 4.85 10.98
N ALA A 4 -0.73 5.23 9.93
CA ALA A 4 -2.12 4.86 9.73
C ALA A 4 -2.27 4.07 8.42
N LEU A 5 -3.01 2.98 8.47
CA LEU A 5 -3.38 2.16 7.32
C LEU A 5 -4.90 2.21 7.18
N ALA A 6 -5.37 2.72 6.06
CA ALA A 6 -6.79 2.89 5.81
C ALA A 6 -7.38 1.63 5.17
N SER A 7 -8.46 1.11 5.76
CA SER A 7 -9.24 0.01 5.22
C SER A 7 -10.65 0.53 4.86
N PRO A 8 -10.81 1.26 3.75
CA PRO A 8 -12.10 1.73 3.28
C PRO A 8 -12.86 0.62 2.55
N PRO A 9 -14.19 0.70 2.43
CA PRO A 9 -14.94 -0.11 1.48
C PRO A 9 -14.61 0.31 0.04
N ILE A 10 -15.04 -0.48 -0.93
CA ILE A 10 -14.95 -0.11 -2.34
C ILE A 10 -15.83 1.11 -2.58
N ALA A 11 -15.26 2.18 -3.13
CA ALA A 11 -16.00 3.40 -3.42
C ALA A 11 -17.06 3.15 -4.52
N VAL A 12 -18.27 3.64 -4.28
CA VAL A 12 -19.37 3.52 -5.26
C VAL A 12 -19.32 4.59 -6.35
N SER A 13 -18.53 5.64 -6.13
CA SER A 13 -18.26 6.70 -7.10
C SER A 13 -16.94 7.41 -6.73
N LEU A 14 -16.43 8.23 -7.65
CA LEU A 14 -15.25 9.04 -7.40
C LEU A 14 -15.44 10.02 -6.23
N ASP A 15 -16.63 10.64 -6.15
CA ASP A 15 -16.96 11.61 -5.10
C ASP A 15 -17.07 10.91 -3.73
N ASP A 16 -17.67 9.72 -3.68
CA ASP A 16 -17.72 8.90 -2.47
C ASP A 16 -16.33 8.52 -1.99
N GLY A 17 -15.47 8.03 -2.89
CA GLY A 17 -14.09 7.68 -2.55
C GLY A 17 -13.27 8.88 -2.07
N LEU A 18 -13.45 10.05 -2.68
CA LEU A 18 -12.80 11.29 -2.22
C LEU A 18 -13.27 11.71 -0.83
N GLU A 19 -14.57 11.58 -0.52
CA GLU A 19 -15.08 11.89 0.81
C GLU A 19 -14.51 10.93 1.87
N GLN A 20 -14.40 9.63 1.57
CA GLN A 20 -13.78 8.65 2.46
C GLN A 20 -12.30 8.94 2.68
N VAL A 21 -11.54 9.28 1.60
CA VAL A 21 -10.13 9.70 1.74
C VAL A 21 -10.02 10.91 2.66
N ARG A 22 -10.87 11.92 2.48
CA ARG A 22 -10.88 13.13 3.29
C ARG A 22 -11.15 12.85 4.76
N ALA A 23 -12.17 12.05 5.03
CA ALA A 23 -12.58 11.69 6.40
C ALA A 23 -11.47 10.90 7.12
N MET A 24 -10.93 9.85 6.48
CA MET A 24 -9.88 9.01 7.04
C MET A 24 -8.56 9.76 7.25
N MET A 25 -8.19 10.67 6.34
CA MET A 25 -7.02 11.55 6.53
C MET A 25 -7.19 12.46 7.76
N ALA A 26 -8.37 13.07 7.91
CA ALA A 26 -8.65 13.95 9.06
C ALA A 26 -8.62 13.17 10.38
N GLU A 27 -9.20 11.98 10.41
CA GLU A 27 -9.22 11.10 11.58
C GLU A 27 -7.80 10.64 11.94
N ALA A 28 -7.02 10.14 10.98
CA ALA A 28 -5.64 9.70 11.20
C ALA A 28 -4.77 10.83 11.76
N ALA A 29 -4.90 12.04 11.19
CA ALA A 29 -4.18 13.23 11.67
C ALA A 29 -4.60 13.62 13.08
N ALA A 30 -5.89 13.57 13.41
CA ALA A 30 -6.40 13.86 14.78
C ALA A 30 -5.84 12.88 15.82
N GLN A 31 -5.53 11.65 15.42
CA GLN A 31 -4.90 10.62 16.24
C GLN A 31 -3.34 10.65 16.19
N GLY A 32 -2.75 11.66 15.57
CA GLY A 32 -1.30 11.92 15.57
C GLY A 32 -0.50 11.09 14.57
N ALA A 33 -1.13 10.48 13.57
CA ALA A 33 -0.40 9.78 12.52
C ALA A 33 0.43 10.75 11.67
N GLY A 34 1.69 10.38 11.41
CA GLY A 34 2.57 11.14 10.52
C GLY A 34 2.36 10.83 9.03
N ILE A 35 1.79 9.66 8.75
CA ILE A 35 1.52 9.18 7.39
C ILE A 35 0.31 8.26 7.39
N ILE A 36 -0.49 8.34 6.32
CA ILE A 36 -1.59 7.42 6.04
C ILE A 36 -1.37 6.74 4.68
N CYS A 37 -1.67 5.44 4.58
CA CYS A 37 -1.64 4.68 3.33
C CYS A 37 -3.03 4.12 3.01
N PHE A 38 -3.48 4.35 1.77
CA PHE A 38 -4.71 3.80 1.19
C PHE A 38 -4.41 2.56 0.34
N PRO A 39 -5.41 1.69 0.07
CA PRO A 39 -5.22 0.48 -0.73
C PRO A 39 -4.82 0.75 -2.18
N GLU A 40 -4.46 -0.34 -2.89
CA GLU A 40 -4.15 -0.35 -4.32
C GLU A 40 -5.28 0.21 -5.17
N ALA A 41 -4.95 1.12 -6.11
CA ALA A 41 -5.90 1.72 -7.06
C ALA A 41 -7.23 2.17 -6.41
N TYR A 42 -7.19 2.68 -5.17
CA TYR A 42 -8.38 3.06 -4.41
C TYR A 42 -9.27 4.04 -5.21
N LEU A 43 -8.66 4.97 -5.94
CA LEU A 43 -9.35 5.88 -6.82
C LEU A 43 -8.92 5.67 -8.28
N PRO A 44 -9.88 5.42 -9.17
CA PRO A 44 -11.33 5.29 -8.99
C PRO A 44 -11.80 3.90 -8.58
N GLY A 45 -10.89 2.94 -8.37
CA GLY A 45 -11.10 1.53 -8.11
C GLY A 45 -10.22 0.65 -9.00
N LEU A 46 -10.00 -0.60 -8.60
CA LEU A 46 -9.20 -1.58 -9.34
C LEU A 46 -10.06 -2.27 -10.40
N ARG A 47 -9.67 -2.16 -11.69
CA ARG A 47 -10.35 -2.82 -12.80
C ARG A 47 -10.04 -4.32 -12.81
N GLY A 48 -10.98 -5.10 -13.30
CA GLY A 48 -10.84 -6.56 -13.44
C GLY A 48 -11.22 -7.36 -12.20
N THR A 49 -11.67 -6.71 -11.13
CA THR A 49 -12.09 -7.36 -9.87
C THR A 49 -13.58 -7.70 -9.81
N GLY A 50 -14.31 -7.47 -10.88
CA GLY A 50 -15.76 -7.66 -10.94
C GLY A 50 -16.56 -6.47 -10.41
N ASN A 51 -15.89 -5.42 -9.94
CA ASN A 51 -16.50 -4.17 -9.53
C ASN A 51 -16.72 -3.24 -10.73
N ASP A 52 -17.77 -2.42 -10.66
CA ASP A 52 -18.02 -1.38 -11.66
C ASP A 52 -17.14 -0.17 -11.36
N VAL A 53 -16.06 -0.02 -12.14
CA VAL A 53 -15.10 1.08 -11.97
C VAL A 53 -15.46 2.20 -12.94
N PRO A 54 -15.74 3.42 -12.46
CA PRO A 54 -16.16 4.53 -13.32
C PRO A 54 -15.07 4.91 -14.33
N PRO A 55 -15.46 5.61 -15.43
CA PRO A 55 -14.48 6.25 -16.30
C PRO A 55 -13.58 7.19 -15.51
N PHE A 56 -12.31 7.23 -15.88
CA PHE A 56 -11.29 8.04 -15.20
C PHE A 56 -10.25 8.48 -16.22
N ASP A 57 -9.99 9.74 -16.31
CA ASP A 57 -9.01 10.32 -17.23
C ASP A 57 -7.95 11.19 -16.49
N ALA A 58 -7.00 11.73 -17.23
CA ALA A 58 -5.95 12.57 -16.65
C ALA A 58 -6.49 13.85 -15.98
N GLY A 59 -7.63 14.36 -16.44
CA GLY A 59 -8.30 15.50 -15.82
C GLY A 59 -8.91 15.15 -14.47
N ASP A 60 -9.48 13.96 -14.34
CA ASP A 60 -10.03 13.45 -13.09
C ASP A 60 -8.90 13.12 -12.11
N GLU A 61 -7.81 12.49 -12.57
CA GLU A 61 -6.61 12.27 -11.77
C GLU A 61 -6.06 13.59 -11.21
N ALA A 62 -5.91 14.61 -12.05
CA ALA A 62 -5.42 15.92 -11.62
C ALA A 62 -6.32 16.58 -10.56
N LYS A 63 -7.66 16.42 -10.66
CA LYS A 63 -8.61 16.90 -9.64
C LYS A 63 -8.44 16.15 -8.33
N VAL A 64 -8.34 14.81 -8.38
CA VAL A 64 -8.10 13.95 -7.21
C VAL A 64 -6.83 14.37 -6.50
N LEU A 65 -5.71 14.42 -7.21
CA LEU A 65 -4.40 14.75 -6.63
C LEU A 65 -4.37 16.15 -6.03
N LYS A 66 -5.02 17.12 -6.67
CA LYS A 66 -5.16 18.49 -6.13
C LYS A 66 -5.97 18.51 -4.84
N ALA A 67 -7.07 17.79 -4.76
CA ALA A 67 -7.90 17.73 -3.56
C ALA A 67 -7.13 17.09 -2.40
N VAL A 68 -6.52 15.91 -2.62
CA VAL A 68 -5.77 15.18 -1.59
C VAL A 68 -4.53 15.98 -1.12
N ALA A 69 -3.83 16.67 -2.02
CA ALA A 69 -2.74 17.57 -1.65
C ALA A 69 -3.21 18.72 -0.75
N GLY A 70 -4.40 19.26 -1.00
CA GLY A 70 -5.04 20.27 -0.15
C GLY A 70 -5.34 19.73 1.25
N TRP A 71 -5.87 18.51 1.35
CA TRP A 71 -6.16 17.85 2.64
C TRP A 71 -4.89 17.45 3.39
N ALA A 72 -3.88 16.92 2.68
CA ALA A 72 -2.57 16.61 3.27
C ALA A 72 -1.97 17.84 3.96
N ARG A 73 -2.02 19.00 3.28
CA ARG A 73 -1.54 20.29 3.83
C ARG A 73 -2.37 20.74 5.03
N SER A 74 -3.70 20.68 4.95
CA SER A 74 -4.57 21.16 6.03
C SER A 74 -4.48 20.29 7.28
N SER A 75 -4.34 18.97 7.11
CA SER A 75 -4.22 17.99 8.20
C SER A 75 -2.77 17.73 8.63
N ARG A 76 -1.79 18.22 7.88
CA ARG A 76 -0.34 18.01 8.10
C ARG A 76 0.06 16.52 8.18
N ILE A 77 -0.59 15.70 7.36
CA ILE A 77 -0.34 14.25 7.29
C ILE A 77 0.17 13.88 5.91
N ALA A 78 1.29 13.15 5.84
CA ALA A 78 1.74 12.57 4.58
C ALA A 78 0.77 11.47 4.13
N THR A 79 0.56 11.34 2.82
CA THR A 79 -0.44 10.42 2.28
C THR A 79 0.16 9.58 1.15
N ILE A 80 -0.07 8.27 1.22
CA ILE A 80 0.15 7.34 0.12
C ILE A 80 -1.24 6.98 -0.42
N LEU A 81 -1.55 7.46 -1.62
CA LEU A 81 -2.84 7.23 -2.27
C LEU A 81 -2.69 6.22 -3.39
N GLY A 82 -3.39 5.08 -3.30
CA GLY A 82 -3.56 4.17 -4.42
C GLY A 82 -4.44 4.81 -5.50
N VAL A 83 -3.96 4.87 -6.73
CA VAL A 83 -4.66 5.55 -7.81
C VAL A 83 -4.43 4.84 -9.15
N GLU A 84 -5.39 4.96 -10.07
CA GLU A 84 -5.17 4.69 -11.48
C GLU A 84 -4.43 5.89 -12.08
N HIS A 85 -3.19 5.70 -12.50
CA HIS A 85 -2.36 6.74 -13.10
C HIS A 85 -2.47 6.69 -14.62
N VAL A 86 -2.87 7.81 -15.23
CA VAL A 86 -3.11 7.91 -16.66
C VAL A 86 -1.86 8.45 -17.36
N THR A 87 -1.27 7.66 -18.27
CA THR A 87 -0.09 8.05 -19.04
C THR A 87 -0.35 7.97 -20.54
N ASP A 88 0.56 8.48 -21.35
CA ASP A 88 0.49 8.37 -22.82
C ASP A 88 0.55 6.90 -23.28
N ASP A 89 1.22 6.02 -22.53
CA ASP A 89 1.37 4.60 -22.84
C ASP A 89 0.17 3.75 -22.38
N GLY A 90 -0.70 4.32 -21.53
CA GLY A 90 -1.86 3.62 -20.97
C GLY A 90 -2.08 3.90 -19.49
N ARG A 91 -2.90 3.09 -18.86
CA ARG A 91 -3.20 3.19 -17.43
C ARG A 91 -2.20 2.38 -16.62
N GLN A 92 -1.78 2.90 -15.47
CA GLN A 92 -0.92 2.21 -14.52
C GLN A 92 -1.63 2.12 -13.15
N ILE A 93 -1.44 1.02 -12.46
CA ILE A 93 -1.73 0.95 -11.02
C ILE A 93 -0.59 1.66 -10.31
N ALA A 94 -0.89 2.70 -9.53
CA ALA A 94 0.14 3.51 -8.90
C ALA A 94 -0.19 3.90 -7.46
N ALA A 95 0.83 4.24 -6.72
CA ALA A 95 0.74 4.89 -5.42
C ALA A 95 1.41 6.25 -5.50
N VAL A 96 0.64 7.30 -5.27
CA VAL A 96 1.12 8.69 -5.25
C VAL A 96 1.47 9.06 -3.82
N VAL A 97 2.66 9.62 -3.62
CA VAL A 97 3.14 10.07 -2.30
C VAL A 97 3.06 11.58 -2.22
N ILE A 98 2.30 12.07 -1.25
CA ILE A 98 2.07 13.49 -0.98
C ILE A 98 2.54 13.79 0.45
N ASN A 99 3.39 14.79 0.61
CA ASN A 99 3.87 15.24 1.92
C ASN A 99 2.78 15.95 2.73
N GLY A 100 3.00 16.07 4.05
CA GLY A 100 2.11 16.82 4.94
C GLY A 100 2.08 18.35 4.69
N ASP A 101 2.87 18.88 3.78
CA ASP A 101 2.77 20.24 3.26
C ASP A 101 1.99 20.35 1.94
N GLY A 102 1.52 19.20 1.43
CA GLY A 102 0.79 19.06 0.18
C GLY A 102 1.68 18.98 -1.07
N ALA A 103 2.99 18.95 -0.93
CA ALA A 103 3.88 18.73 -2.07
C ALA A 103 3.90 17.26 -2.47
N MET A 104 3.76 16.98 -3.78
CA MET A 104 3.93 15.63 -4.30
C MET A 104 5.42 15.24 -4.24
N GLN A 105 5.72 14.10 -3.60
CA GLN A 105 7.08 13.54 -3.59
C GLN A 105 7.38 12.74 -4.84
N GLY A 106 6.38 12.01 -5.35
CA GLY A 106 6.51 11.21 -6.55
C GLY A 106 5.41 10.15 -6.67
N ILE A 107 5.56 9.31 -7.68
CA ILE A 107 4.63 8.24 -8.04
C ILE A 107 5.40 6.93 -8.15
N GLN A 108 4.94 5.89 -7.48
CA GLN A 108 5.42 4.52 -7.69
C GLN A 108 4.36 3.75 -8.46
N ALA A 109 4.62 3.47 -9.72
CA ALA A 109 3.78 2.57 -10.51
C ALA A 109 4.14 1.11 -10.22
N LYS A 110 3.15 0.22 -10.30
CA LYS A 110 3.30 -1.23 -10.18
C LYS A 110 4.11 -1.75 -11.37
N CYS A 111 5.27 -2.35 -11.10
CA CYS A 111 6.17 -2.85 -12.14
C CYS A 111 5.90 -4.32 -12.50
N GLN A 112 5.30 -5.09 -11.58
CA GLN A 112 4.94 -6.49 -11.80
C GLN A 112 3.43 -6.63 -11.64
N LEU A 113 2.73 -6.63 -12.77
CA LEU A 113 1.27 -6.80 -12.80
C LEU A 113 0.89 -8.26 -12.46
N ASP A 114 -0.28 -8.43 -11.84
CA ASP A 114 -0.94 -9.73 -11.85
C ASP A 114 -1.39 -10.03 -13.29
N PRO A 115 -1.32 -11.29 -13.77
CA PRO A 115 -1.76 -11.63 -15.13
C PRO A 115 -3.21 -11.20 -15.46
N SER A 116 -4.09 -11.12 -14.46
CA SER A 116 -5.46 -10.64 -14.65
C SER A 116 -5.56 -9.13 -14.91
N GLU A 117 -4.52 -8.36 -14.57
CA GLU A 117 -4.47 -6.90 -14.71
C GLU A 117 -3.95 -6.46 -16.10
N GLU A 118 -3.18 -7.32 -16.80
CA GLU A 118 -2.48 -6.97 -18.04
C GLU A 118 -3.40 -6.51 -19.18
N GLN A 119 -4.68 -6.88 -19.14
CA GLN A 119 -5.67 -6.40 -20.12
C GLN A 119 -6.15 -4.97 -19.87
N TYR A 120 -5.90 -4.41 -18.67
CA TYR A 120 -6.38 -3.09 -18.25
C TYR A 120 -5.25 -2.10 -18.04
N TYR A 121 -4.06 -2.58 -17.67
CA TYR A 121 -2.95 -1.76 -17.20
C TYR A 121 -1.65 -2.08 -17.92
N VAL A 122 -0.77 -1.08 -17.98
CA VAL A 122 0.61 -1.23 -18.40
C VAL A 122 1.55 -1.14 -17.19
N PRO A 123 2.65 -1.91 -17.15
CA PRO A 123 3.56 -1.89 -16.01
C PRO A 123 4.36 -0.59 -15.92
N GLY A 124 4.76 -0.23 -14.71
CA GLY A 124 5.81 0.75 -14.48
C GLY A 124 7.20 0.19 -14.76
N HIS A 125 8.19 1.08 -14.93
CA HIS A 125 9.56 0.69 -15.28
C HIS A 125 10.61 1.13 -14.28
N THR A 126 10.22 1.93 -13.28
CA THR A 126 11.14 2.51 -12.30
C THR A 126 10.64 2.30 -10.87
N ARG A 127 11.61 2.27 -9.94
CA ARG A 127 11.36 2.25 -8.51
C ARG A 127 12.08 3.39 -7.85
N GLN A 128 11.49 3.92 -6.78
CA GLN A 128 12.09 4.98 -5.99
C GLN A 128 11.83 4.76 -4.50
N LEU A 129 12.67 5.37 -3.66
CA LEU A 129 12.41 5.52 -2.24
C LEU A 129 11.75 6.86 -1.98
N PHE A 130 10.94 6.88 -0.95
CA PHE A 130 10.29 8.06 -0.40
C PHE A 130 10.74 8.27 1.03
N GLN A 131 10.36 9.39 1.62
CA GLN A 131 10.64 9.63 3.04
C GLN A 131 9.52 10.40 3.72
N VAL A 132 9.32 10.14 4.99
CA VAL A 132 8.42 10.90 5.86
C VAL A 132 9.15 11.16 7.18
N HIS A 133 9.19 12.42 7.61
CA HIS A 133 9.93 12.84 8.82
C HIS A 133 11.39 12.30 8.85
N GLY A 134 12.07 12.27 7.70
CA GLY A 134 13.42 11.74 7.59
C GLY A 134 13.54 10.21 7.58
N VAL A 135 12.43 9.47 7.65
CA VAL A 135 12.41 8.01 7.60
C VAL A 135 12.23 7.53 6.17
N PRO A 136 13.21 6.84 5.58
CA PRO A 136 13.08 6.29 4.24
C PRO A 136 12.12 5.09 4.21
N PHE A 137 11.27 5.04 3.21
CA PHE A 137 10.36 3.93 2.97
C PHE A 137 10.26 3.58 1.48
N GLY A 138 9.84 2.35 1.20
CA GLY A 138 9.51 1.87 -0.14
C GLY A 138 8.02 1.61 -0.28
N ILE A 139 7.58 1.39 -1.52
CA ILE A 139 6.24 0.95 -1.87
C ILE A 139 6.35 -0.29 -2.74
N ALA A 140 5.57 -1.32 -2.42
CA ALA A 140 5.43 -2.54 -3.21
C ALA A 140 3.93 -2.83 -3.35
N ILE A 141 3.40 -2.77 -4.58
CA ILE A 141 1.96 -2.81 -4.80
C ILE A 141 1.51 -4.26 -5.02
N CYS A 142 0.65 -4.77 -4.13
CA CYS A 142 -0.08 -6.03 -4.23
C CYS A 142 0.81 -7.22 -4.66
N HIS A 143 0.60 -7.72 -5.87
CA HIS A 143 1.29 -8.86 -6.48
C HIS A 143 2.81 -8.79 -6.33
N GLU A 144 3.39 -7.57 -6.40
CA GLU A 144 4.83 -7.36 -6.28
C GLU A 144 5.42 -7.83 -4.95
N ALA A 145 4.78 -7.49 -3.80
CA ALA A 145 5.27 -7.91 -2.51
C ALA A 145 4.91 -9.37 -2.22
N PHE A 146 3.77 -9.82 -2.71
CA PHE A 146 3.33 -11.19 -2.48
C PHE A 146 4.18 -12.21 -3.25
N ARG A 147 4.51 -11.94 -4.51
CA ARG A 147 5.15 -12.91 -5.41
C ARG A 147 6.65 -12.70 -5.60
N TYR A 148 7.13 -11.45 -5.52
CA TYR A 148 8.50 -11.10 -5.92
C TYR A 148 9.27 -10.52 -4.73
N PRO A 149 10.09 -11.36 -4.03
CA PRO A 149 10.92 -10.88 -2.90
C PRO A 149 11.85 -9.74 -3.29
N GLU A 150 12.23 -9.67 -4.57
CA GLU A 150 13.13 -8.66 -5.13
C GLU A 150 12.59 -7.24 -4.93
N THR A 151 11.27 -7.05 -4.98
CA THR A 151 10.65 -5.72 -4.85
C THR A 151 10.90 -5.12 -3.46
N VAL A 152 10.62 -5.88 -2.42
CA VAL A 152 10.85 -5.43 -1.03
C VAL A 152 12.35 -5.35 -0.74
N ARG A 153 13.13 -6.33 -1.19
CA ARG A 153 14.58 -6.35 -1.04
C ARG A 153 15.24 -5.15 -1.70
N TRP A 154 14.76 -4.73 -2.89
CA TRP A 154 15.24 -3.54 -3.56
C TRP A 154 15.16 -2.29 -2.69
N ALA A 155 14.02 -2.10 -2.03
CA ALA A 155 13.82 -0.96 -1.11
C ALA A 155 14.69 -1.09 0.15
N ALA A 156 14.69 -2.28 0.77
CA ALA A 156 15.42 -2.53 2.01
C ALA A 156 16.94 -2.38 1.86
N THR A 157 17.53 -2.86 0.76
CA THR A 157 18.97 -2.71 0.46
C THR A 157 19.39 -1.25 0.21
N ARG A 158 18.41 -0.36 -0.05
CA ARG A 158 18.61 1.08 -0.24
C ARG A 158 18.26 1.90 1.00
N GLY A 159 18.01 1.24 2.13
CA GLY A 159 17.83 1.88 3.43
C GLY A 159 16.37 2.09 3.85
N ALA A 160 15.38 1.57 3.11
CA ALA A 160 14.00 1.60 3.58
C ALA A 160 13.87 0.89 4.93
N ARG A 161 13.19 1.55 5.88
CA ARG A 161 12.88 1.01 7.22
C ARG A 161 11.49 0.38 7.27
N ILE A 162 10.64 0.79 6.31
CA ILE A 162 9.27 0.36 6.13
C ILE A 162 9.05 0.16 4.64
N VAL A 163 8.28 -0.85 4.27
CA VAL A 163 7.64 -0.94 2.95
C VAL A 163 6.13 -0.89 3.16
N PHE A 164 5.49 0.12 2.56
CA PHE A 164 4.04 0.16 2.46
C PHE A 164 3.60 -0.75 1.30
N HIS A 165 2.60 -1.54 1.59
CA HIS A 165 2.12 -2.56 0.68
C HIS A 165 0.61 -2.40 0.47
N PRO A 166 0.20 -1.43 -0.37
CA PRO A 166 -1.20 -1.30 -0.78
C PRO A 166 -1.60 -2.46 -1.69
N HIS A 167 -2.74 -3.09 -1.40
CA HIS A 167 -3.22 -4.24 -2.18
C HIS A 167 -4.75 -4.36 -2.14
N GLN A 168 -5.27 -5.20 -3.04
CA GLN A 168 -6.61 -5.76 -2.96
C GLN A 168 -6.49 -7.29 -3.03
N THR A 169 -6.87 -8.00 -1.96
CA THR A 169 -6.93 -9.46 -1.94
C THR A 169 -8.29 -9.91 -1.44
N GLY A 170 -8.95 -10.76 -2.23
CA GLY A 170 -10.37 -11.08 -2.07
C GLY A 170 -11.27 -10.07 -2.79
N GLY A 171 -12.55 -10.08 -2.46
CA GLY A 171 -13.57 -9.22 -3.06
C GLY A 171 -14.89 -9.28 -2.31
N ASP A 172 -15.91 -8.56 -2.79
CA ASP A 172 -17.23 -8.60 -2.17
C ASP A 172 -18.02 -9.84 -2.60
N HIS A 173 -17.69 -10.41 -3.75
CA HIS A 173 -18.41 -11.55 -4.34
C HIS A 173 -17.59 -12.85 -4.33
N ALA A 174 -16.26 -12.76 -4.24
CA ALA A 174 -15.34 -13.90 -4.27
C ALA A 174 -14.20 -13.72 -3.27
N GLY A 175 -13.65 -14.83 -2.79
CA GLY A 175 -12.57 -14.89 -1.82
C GLY A 175 -12.87 -15.82 -0.66
N THR A 176 -11.83 -16.20 0.07
CA THR A 176 -11.92 -17.05 1.26
C THR A 176 -11.24 -16.34 2.42
N THR A 177 -12.04 -15.83 3.34
CA THR A 177 -11.53 -15.14 4.54
C THR A 177 -10.84 -16.15 5.45
N PRO A 178 -9.60 -15.90 5.88
CA PRO A 178 -8.89 -16.73 6.83
C PRO A 178 -9.61 -16.79 8.18
N ALA A 179 -9.47 -17.92 8.89
CA ALA A 179 -10.08 -18.07 10.23
C ALA A 179 -9.41 -17.16 11.29
N HIS A 180 -8.12 -16.90 11.11
CA HIS A 180 -7.32 -16.00 11.95
C HIS A 180 -6.10 -15.52 11.15
N TRP A 181 -5.48 -14.45 11.60
CA TRP A 181 -4.28 -13.92 10.96
C TRP A 181 -3.15 -14.95 10.93
N GLY A 182 -2.52 -15.13 9.77
CA GLY A 182 -1.44 -16.12 9.58
C GLY A 182 -1.91 -17.57 9.55
N ASP A 183 -3.20 -17.83 9.37
CA ASP A 183 -3.76 -19.19 9.32
C ASP A 183 -2.99 -20.08 8.34
N PRO A 184 -2.42 -21.23 8.79
CA PRO A 184 -1.69 -22.15 7.91
C PRO A 184 -2.52 -22.67 6.73
N ALA A 185 -3.84 -22.80 6.89
CA ALA A 185 -4.75 -23.30 5.85
C ALA A 185 -5.17 -22.21 4.85
N ALA A 186 -4.98 -20.93 5.19
CA ALA A 186 -5.36 -19.80 4.35
C ALA A 186 -4.43 -19.62 3.13
N PRO A 187 -4.80 -18.78 2.15
CA PRO A 187 -3.90 -18.35 1.08
C PRO A 187 -2.56 -17.84 1.60
N TYR A 188 -1.56 -17.79 0.73
CA TYR A 188 -0.16 -17.47 1.10
C TYR A 188 0.08 -15.99 1.45
N TYR A 189 -0.86 -15.09 1.26
CA TYR A 189 -0.68 -13.63 1.34
C TYR A 189 -0.01 -13.14 2.63
N GLU A 190 -0.59 -13.45 3.79
CA GLU A 190 -0.02 -13.04 5.08
C GLU A 190 1.33 -13.71 5.36
N LYS A 191 1.50 -14.97 4.93
CA LYS A 191 2.78 -15.68 5.02
C LYS A 191 3.86 -15.01 4.18
N ALA A 192 3.49 -14.51 2.98
CA ALA A 192 4.41 -13.77 2.14
C ALA A 192 4.88 -12.48 2.82
N VAL A 193 3.98 -11.65 3.36
CA VAL A 193 4.39 -10.41 4.05
C VAL A 193 5.20 -10.67 5.31
N MET A 194 4.94 -11.77 6.04
CA MET A 194 5.80 -12.23 7.15
C MET A 194 7.23 -12.49 6.66
N CYS A 195 7.37 -13.26 5.57
CA CYS A 195 8.68 -13.54 4.96
C CYS A 195 9.36 -12.27 4.48
N ARG A 196 8.63 -11.35 3.81
CA ARG A 196 9.19 -10.07 3.32
C ARG A 196 9.75 -9.21 4.44
N ALA A 197 9.06 -9.14 5.59
CA ALA A 197 9.54 -8.42 6.75
C ALA A 197 10.80 -9.08 7.34
N LEU A 198 10.74 -10.40 7.60
CA LEU A 198 11.79 -11.15 8.25
C LEU A 198 13.08 -11.21 7.42
N GLU A 199 12.99 -11.54 6.13
CA GLU A 199 14.15 -11.71 5.24
C GLU A 199 14.90 -10.39 4.94
N ASN A 200 14.29 -9.25 5.29
CA ASN A 200 14.87 -7.92 5.11
C ASN A 200 15.10 -7.18 6.44
N THR A 201 14.58 -7.68 7.55
CA THR A 201 14.61 -7.04 8.90
C THR A 201 14.09 -5.60 8.88
N ILE A 202 12.93 -5.39 8.24
CA ILE A 202 12.21 -4.11 8.16
C ILE A 202 10.72 -4.32 8.45
N TYR A 203 9.96 -3.24 8.66
CA TYR A 203 8.51 -3.31 8.76
C TYR A 203 7.85 -3.48 7.39
N ILE A 204 6.75 -4.25 7.36
CA ILE A 204 5.79 -4.23 6.25
C ILE A 204 4.47 -3.69 6.79
N ALA A 205 3.96 -2.64 6.15
CA ALA A 205 2.67 -2.02 6.43
C ALA A 205 1.70 -2.36 5.29
N SER A 206 0.93 -3.44 5.47
CA SER A 206 0.08 -4.05 4.43
C SER A 206 -1.35 -3.53 4.55
N VAL A 207 -1.91 -3.02 3.45
CA VAL A 207 -3.16 -2.26 3.44
C VAL A 207 -4.14 -2.87 2.44
N ASN A 208 -5.26 -3.42 2.94
CA ASN A 208 -6.36 -3.97 2.15
C ASN A 208 -7.62 -3.11 2.29
N TYR A 209 -8.55 -3.29 1.38
CA TYR A 209 -9.92 -2.79 1.49
C TYR A 209 -10.71 -3.52 2.57
N ALA A 210 -11.77 -2.89 3.06
CA ALA A 210 -12.82 -3.52 3.84
C ALA A 210 -13.78 -4.29 2.91
N LEU A 211 -13.38 -5.50 2.54
CA LEU A 211 -14.13 -6.36 1.62
C LEU A 211 -15.04 -7.31 2.38
N ALA A 212 -16.13 -7.77 1.76
CA ALA A 212 -16.99 -8.80 2.35
C ALA A 212 -16.28 -10.17 2.49
N ARG A 213 -15.30 -10.46 1.63
CA ARG A 213 -14.52 -11.70 1.64
C ARG A 213 -13.03 -11.41 1.40
N PRO A 214 -12.34 -10.75 2.35
CA PRO A 214 -10.92 -10.48 2.22
C PRO A 214 -10.10 -11.76 2.40
N GLU A 215 -9.01 -11.89 1.66
CA GLU A 215 -8.09 -13.03 1.77
C GLU A 215 -6.83 -12.71 2.58
N SER A 216 -6.67 -11.46 3.00
CA SER A 216 -5.69 -11.01 3.98
C SER A 216 -6.17 -9.74 4.70
N ALA A 217 -5.67 -9.51 5.90
CA ALA A 217 -6.00 -8.35 6.70
C ALA A 217 -5.16 -7.11 6.36
N THR A 218 -5.68 -5.91 6.66
CA THR A 218 -4.85 -4.73 6.86
C THR A 218 -4.04 -4.94 8.14
N CYS A 219 -2.69 -4.93 8.03
CA CYS A 219 -1.81 -5.30 9.15
C CYS A 219 -0.44 -4.63 9.09
N ILE A 220 0.24 -4.63 10.23
CA ILE A 220 1.65 -4.24 10.36
C ILE A 220 2.44 -5.46 10.80
N VAL A 221 3.47 -5.81 10.04
CA VAL A 221 4.38 -6.92 10.35
C VAL A 221 5.73 -6.35 10.79
N THR A 222 6.22 -6.86 11.91
CA THR A 222 7.51 -6.44 12.50
C THR A 222 8.71 -6.98 11.70
N PRO A 223 9.91 -6.42 11.90
CA PRO A 223 11.14 -6.94 11.34
C PRO A 223 11.47 -8.40 11.71
N SER A 224 10.82 -8.95 12.73
CA SER A 224 10.93 -10.37 13.12
C SER A 224 9.91 -11.28 12.43
N GLY A 225 9.08 -10.74 11.52
CA GLY A 225 8.07 -11.51 10.78
C GLY A 225 6.79 -11.79 11.57
N THR A 226 6.56 -11.12 12.72
CA THR A 226 5.35 -11.28 13.53
C THR A 226 4.34 -10.17 13.27
N CYS A 227 3.05 -10.47 13.33
CA CYS A 227 2.00 -9.46 13.28
C CYS A 227 2.08 -8.58 14.53
N LEU A 228 2.29 -7.28 14.33
CA LEU A 228 2.27 -6.29 15.40
C LEU A 228 0.84 -5.88 15.73
N ALA A 229 0.06 -5.64 14.69
CA ALA A 229 -1.35 -5.25 14.77
C ALA A 229 -2.05 -5.56 13.46
N SER A 230 -3.35 -5.83 13.52
CA SER A 230 -4.21 -6.00 12.34
C SER A 230 -5.62 -5.53 12.63
N LEU A 231 -6.34 -5.08 11.59
CA LEU A 231 -7.79 -4.95 11.66
C LEU A 231 -8.44 -6.33 11.53
N PRO A 232 -9.61 -6.54 12.11
CA PRO A 232 -10.45 -7.69 11.79
C PRO A 232 -10.73 -7.73 10.27
N TYR A 233 -10.87 -8.93 9.73
CA TYR A 233 -11.13 -9.12 8.31
C TYR A 233 -12.43 -8.44 7.88
N GLY A 234 -12.34 -7.59 6.85
CA GLY A 234 -13.49 -6.88 6.28
C GLY A 234 -14.00 -5.71 7.11
N GLU A 235 -13.34 -5.37 8.20
CA GLU A 235 -13.73 -4.21 9.01
C GLU A 235 -13.23 -2.92 8.37
N GLU A 236 -14.15 -1.97 8.21
CA GLU A 236 -13.85 -0.62 7.79
C GLU A 236 -13.20 0.17 8.92
N GLY A 237 -12.18 0.97 8.61
CA GLY A 237 -11.57 1.87 9.59
C GLY A 237 -10.08 2.11 9.36
N LEU A 238 -9.43 2.56 10.43
CA LEU A 238 -8.01 2.87 10.47
C LEU A 238 -7.27 1.93 11.42
N LEU A 239 -6.21 1.31 10.93
CA LEU A 239 -5.20 0.70 11.80
C LEU A 239 -4.12 1.74 12.09
N LEU A 240 -4.14 2.28 13.32
CA LEU A 240 -3.09 3.17 13.80
C LEU A 240 -2.17 2.42 14.76
N HIS A 241 -0.88 2.56 14.56
CA HIS A 241 0.09 1.99 15.49
C HIS A 241 1.39 2.79 15.51
N GLU A 242 1.96 2.96 16.70
CA GLU A 242 3.30 3.49 16.85
C GLU A 242 4.32 2.39 16.58
N ILE A 243 5.23 2.63 15.62
CA ILE A 243 6.31 1.70 15.29
C ILE A 243 7.64 2.16 15.88
N ASN A 244 8.41 1.21 16.44
CA ASN A 244 9.78 1.45 16.88
C ASN A 244 10.76 1.22 15.72
N LEU A 245 11.22 2.31 15.11
CA LEU A 245 12.13 2.23 13.98
C LEU A 245 13.50 1.60 14.31
N GLU A 246 13.94 1.60 15.55
CA GLU A 246 15.20 0.96 15.95
C GLU A 246 15.18 -0.54 15.67
N CYS A 247 14.01 -1.18 15.72
CA CYS A 247 13.84 -2.59 15.38
C CYS A 247 14.04 -2.86 13.88
N ALA A 248 13.81 -1.86 13.00
CA ALA A 248 13.98 -2.00 11.56
C ALA A 248 15.47 -1.77 11.17
N THR A 249 16.32 -2.72 11.48
CA THR A 249 17.77 -2.60 11.28
C THR A 249 18.20 -2.74 9.84
N GLY A 250 17.40 -3.38 8.98
CA GLY A 250 17.79 -3.74 7.61
C GLY A 250 18.95 -4.75 7.55
N LEU A 251 19.29 -5.40 8.67
CA LEU A 251 20.48 -6.23 8.79
C LEU A 251 20.56 -7.33 7.73
N LEU A 252 19.48 -8.07 7.52
CA LEU A 252 19.49 -9.16 6.54
C LEU A 252 19.51 -8.64 5.10
N ALA A 253 18.86 -7.51 4.84
CA ALA A 253 18.91 -6.87 3.53
C ALA A 253 20.34 -6.40 3.19
N THR A 254 21.06 -5.77 4.13
CA THR A 254 22.41 -5.28 3.89
C THR A 254 23.45 -6.40 3.76
N ARG A 255 23.12 -7.62 4.21
CA ARG A 255 23.98 -8.80 4.04
C ARG A 255 23.77 -9.52 2.71
N TYR A 256 22.75 -9.15 1.96
CA TYR A 256 22.52 -9.72 0.63
C TYR A 256 23.62 -9.31 -0.33
N ALA A 257 24.23 -10.29 -0.97
CA ALA A 257 25.36 -10.14 -1.86
C ALA A 257 24.96 -10.68 -3.26
N PRO A 258 24.36 -9.85 -4.12
CA PRO A 258 23.82 -10.30 -5.42
C PRO A 258 24.90 -10.89 -6.31
N GLU A 259 26.15 -10.47 -6.18
CA GLU A 259 27.31 -10.99 -6.91
C GLU A 259 27.60 -12.49 -6.64
N ARG A 260 27.01 -13.06 -5.59
CA ARG A 260 27.09 -14.50 -5.30
C ARG A 260 26.07 -15.36 -6.06
N TYR A 261 25.21 -14.70 -6.85
CA TYR A 261 24.21 -15.34 -7.69
C TYR A 261 24.39 -14.86 -9.14
N PRO A 262 25.55 -15.18 -9.77
CA PRO A 262 25.78 -14.78 -11.17
C PRO A 262 24.75 -15.47 -12.09
N ALA A 263 24.40 -14.78 -13.21
CA ALA A 263 23.51 -15.30 -14.25
C ALA A 263 24.16 -16.46 -15.01
#